data_bcad73e68850ec3fd364b234f44f4106
#
_entry.id   bcad73e68850ec3fd364b234f44f4106
#
_cell.length_a   1.000
_cell.length_b   1.000
_cell.length_c   1.000
_cell.angle_alpha   90.00
_cell.angle_beta   90.00
_cell.angle_gamma   90.00
#
_symmetry.space_group_name_H-M   'P 1'
#
loop_
_entity.id
_entity.type
_entity.pdbx_description
1 polymer ?
#
loop_
_entity_poly.entity_id
_entity_poly.type
_entity_poly.pdbx_seq_one_letter_code
_entity_poly.pdbx_strand_id
1 'polypeptide(L)'
;AHQVYPGAFPAVIRFQSAVRWRLVDEYGLGRVTQEPEGTLLFRWDFADGDELLRWLLTFGDQAELLEPADLRRELGALAKKISEKYDS
;
A
#
# COMPACT_ATOMS: atom_id res chain seq x y z
N ALA A 1 -22.89 8.68 -13.57
CA ALA A 1 -22.41 8.42 -13.22
C ALA A 1 -21.79 8.07 -13.08
N HIS A 2 -21.84 8.01 -13.28
CA HIS A 2 -21.25 7.55 -12.96
C HIS A 2 -20.58 7.10 -12.56
N GLN A 3 -20.75 7.52 -12.53
CA GLN A 3 -20.15 6.59 -12.29
C GLN A 3 -19.44 6.01 -11.29
N VAL A 4 -19.82 5.25 -10.73
CA VAL A 4 -19.06 4.29 -10.00
C VAL A 4 -18.04 3.77 -10.94
N TYR A 5 -16.80 3.86 -10.60
CA TYR A 5 -15.74 3.29 -11.41
C TYR A 5 -15.64 1.83 -11.09
N PRO A 6 -15.98 0.96 -12.04
CA PRO A 6 -15.75 -0.45 -11.82
C PRO A 6 -14.26 -0.62 -11.54
N GLY A 7 -13.93 -1.28 -10.49
CA GLY A 7 -12.54 -1.49 -10.15
C GLY A 7 -11.92 -0.48 -9.22
N ALA A 8 -12.70 0.49 -8.73
CA ALA A 8 -12.20 1.32 -7.65
C ALA A 8 -11.87 0.42 -6.47
N PHE A 9 -10.64 0.52 -5.99
CA PHE A 9 -10.13 -0.39 -4.98
C PHE A 9 -9.53 0.40 -3.83
N PRO A 10 -10.35 0.74 -2.81
CA PRO A 10 -9.85 1.53 -1.68
C PRO A 10 -8.88 0.72 -0.83
N ALA A 11 -7.79 1.34 -0.44
CA ALA A 11 -6.78 0.69 0.37
C ALA A 11 -6.27 1.61 1.45
N VAL A 12 -5.85 1.03 2.56
CA VAL A 12 -5.20 1.73 3.66
C VAL A 12 -3.85 1.10 3.88
N ILE A 13 -2.81 1.91 3.83
CA ILE A 13 -1.44 1.44 3.89
C ILE A 13 -0.70 2.22 4.97
N ARG A 14 0.10 1.51 5.76
CA ARG A 14 0.99 2.14 6.73
C ARG A 14 2.39 2.18 6.16
N PHE A 15 3.02 3.35 6.23
CA PHE A 15 4.37 3.55 5.74
C PHE A 15 5.31 3.96 6.85
N GLN A 16 6.58 3.61 6.70
CA GLN A 16 7.62 4.13 7.57
C GLN A 16 7.83 5.61 7.25
N SER A 17 8.22 6.37 8.26
CA SER A 17 8.37 7.82 8.11
C SER A 17 9.40 8.22 7.03
N ALA A 18 10.35 7.35 6.77
CA ALA A 18 11.40 7.62 5.78
C ALA A 18 10.87 7.88 4.37
N VAL A 19 9.67 7.37 4.03
CA VAL A 19 9.11 7.56 2.70
C VAL A 19 8.12 8.72 2.63
N ARG A 20 8.01 9.49 3.69
CA ARG A 20 7.05 10.60 3.76
C ARG A 20 7.21 11.58 2.60
N TRP A 21 8.43 11.98 2.31
CA TRP A 21 8.70 12.94 1.25
C TRP A 21 8.19 12.45 -0.11
N ARG A 22 8.35 11.17 -0.37
CA ARG A 22 7.91 10.57 -1.64
C ARG A 22 6.39 10.59 -1.76
N LEU A 23 5.69 10.24 -0.66
CA LEU A 23 4.23 10.25 -0.67
C LEU A 23 3.67 11.64 -0.82
N VAL A 24 4.24 12.60 -0.09
CA VAL A 24 3.78 13.97 -0.14
C VAL A 24 4.05 14.57 -1.52
N ASP A 25 5.19 14.27 -2.10
CA ASP A 25 5.56 14.78 -3.41
C ASP A 25 4.62 14.28 -4.51
N GLU A 26 4.24 13.01 -4.45
CA GLU A 26 3.40 12.41 -5.48
C GLU A 26 1.90 12.63 -5.25
N TYR A 27 1.46 12.65 -4.00
CA TYR A 27 0.02 12.62 -3.68
C TYR A 27 -0.46 13.78 -2.83
N GLY A 28 0.44 14.56 -2.26
CA GLY A 28 0.10 15.73 -1.45
C GLY A 28 -0.10 15.40 0.02
N LEU A 29 0.00 16.42 0.86
CA LEU A 29 -0.10 16.29 2.31
C LEU A 29 -1.45 15.76 2.78
N GLY A 30 -2.52 16.09 2.04
CA GLY A 30 -3.87 15.73 2.45
C GLY A 30 -4.16 14.25 2.44
N ARG A 31 -3.31 13.46 1.79
CA ARG A 31 -3.50 12.01 1.69
C ARG A 31 -2.77 11.23 2.77
N VAL A 32 -1.91 11.90 3.52
CA VAL A 32 -1.04 11.25 4.50
C VAL A 32 -1.41 11.73 5.90
N THR A 33 -1.65 10.79 6.80
CA THR A 33 -1.93 11.08 8.21
C THR A 33 -0.81 10.51 9.07
N GLN A 34 -0.18 11.34 9.89
CA GLN A 34 0.87 10.86 10.77
C GLN A 34 0.27 10.22 12.02
N GLU A 35 0.75 9.04 12.36
CA GLU A 35 0.35 8.34 13.56
C GLU A 35 1.22 8.76 14.75
N PRO A 36 0.73 8.56 15.99
CA PRO A 36 1.52 8.95 17.16
C PRO A 36 2.92 8.34 17.24
N GLU A 37 3.08 7.12 16.70
CA GLU A 37 4.38 6.46 16.70
C GLU A 37 5.34 6.98 15.63
N GLY A 38 4.88 7.86 14.75
CA GLY A 38 5.70 8.39 13.68
C GLY A 38 5.49 7.74 12.33
N THR A 39 4.80 6.60 12.30
CA THR A 39 4.43 5.98 11.03
C THR A 39 3.34 6.79 10.34
N LEU A 40 3.08 6.49 9.08
CA LEU A 40 2.14 7.26 8.27
C LEU A 40 1.03 6.35 7.76
N LEU A 41 -0.21 6.86 7.79
CA LEU A 41 -1.33 6.18 7.18
C LEU A 41 -1.66 6.87 5.86
N PHE A 42 -1.85 6.08 4.82
CA PHE A 42 -2.16 6.56 3.49
C PHE A 42 -3.40 5.85 2.97
N ARG A 43 -4.38 6.62 2.51
CA ARG A 43 -5.61 6.10 1.92
C ARG A 43 -5.70 6.50 0.48
N TRP A 44 -5.96 5.53 -0.38
CA TRP A 44 -6.03 5.80 -1.81
C TRP A 44 -6.93 4.78 -2.49
N ASP A 45 -7.57 5.19 -3.59
CA ASP A 45 -8.37 4.30 -4.40
C ASP A 45 -7.55 3.88 -5.62
N PHE A 46 -7.25 2.61 -5.70
CA PHE A 46 -6.47 2.07 -6.82
C PHE A 46 -7.40 1.55 -7.91
N ALA A 47 -6.89 1.43 -9.11
CA ALA A 47 -7.67 0.92 -10.22
C ALA A 47 -8.05 -0.55 -10.00
N ASP A 48 -7.12 -1.35 -9.49
CA ASP A 48 -7.37 -2.74 -9.17
C ASP A 48 -6.31 -3.26 -8.17
N GLY A 49 -6.51 -4.50 -7.73
CA GLY A 49 -5.62 -5.09 -6.73
C GLY A 49 -4.21 -5.34 -7.25
N ASP A 50 -4.06 -5.68 -8.53
CA ASP A 50 -2.74 -5.91 -9.11
C ASP A 50 -1.92 -4.63 -9.13
N GLU A 51 -2.54 -3.52 -9.47
CA GLU A 51 -1.87 -2.23 -9.43
C GLU A 51 -1.40 -1.92 -8.02
N LEU A 52 -2.26 -2.14 -7.04
CA LEU A 52 -1.93 -1.91 -5.63
C LEU A 52 -0.74 -2.77 -5.19
N LEU A 53 -0.77 -4.06 -5.50
CA LEU A 53 0.31 -4.97 -5.11
C LEU A 53 1.64 -4.58 -5.74
N ARG A 54 1.63 -4.26 -7.04
CA ARG A 54 2.85 -3.85 -7.72
C ARG A 54 3.43 -2.57 -7.12
N TRP A 55 2.55 -1.62 -6.82
CA TRP A 55 2.97 -0.35 -6.23
C TRP A 55 3.58 -0.57 -4.84
N LEU A 56 2.93 -1.40 -4.02
CA LEU A 56 3.43 -1.71 -2.68
C LEU A 56 4.80 -2.37 -2.71
N LEU A 57 5.03 -3.25 -3.66
CA LEU A 57 6.31 -3.94 -3.76
C LEU A 57 7.47 -2.98 -4.07
N THR A 58 7.18 -1.82 -4.66
CA THR A 58 8.23 -0.83 -4.91
C THR A 58 8.76 -0.20 -3.64
N PHE A 59 8.02 -0.32 -2.53
CA PHE A 59 8.45 0.21 -1.23
C PHE A 59 9.17 -0.83 -0.37
N GLY A 60 9.13 -2.10 -0.79
CA GLY A 60 9.73 -3.17 -0.01
C GLY A 60 9.07 -3.29 1.37
N ASP A 61 9.89 -3.33 2.40
CA ASP A 61 9.40 -3.49 3.77
C ASP A 61 8.99 -2.17 4.43
N GLN A 62 9.03 -1.07 3.69
CA GLN A 62 8.66 0.24 4.23
C GLN A 62 7.15 0.51 4.13
N ALA A 63 6.41 -0.39 3.52
CA ALA A 63 4.96 -0.29 3.39
C ALA A 63 4.30 -1.54 3.94
N GLU A 64 3.17 -1.34 4.62
CA GLU A 64 2.37 -2.44 5.14
C GLU A 64 0.92 -2.22 4.74
N LEU A 65 0.36 -3.16 3.99
CA LEU A 65 -1.05 -3.09 3.60
C LEU A 65 -1.91 -3.47 4.79
N LEU A 66 -2.79 -2.56 5.21
CA LEU A 66 -3.69 -2.80 6.33
C LEU A 66 -5.06 -3.26 5.85
N GLU A 67 -5.57 -2.64 4.80
CA GLU A 67 -6.88 -2.96 4.24
C GLU A 67 -6.82 -2.88 2.73
N PRO A 68 -7.55 -3.72 2.02
CA PRO A 68 -8.50 -4.71 2.52
C PRO A 68 -7.79 -5.98 3.03
N ALA A 69 -8.45 -6.67 3.94
CA ALA A 69 -7.87 -7.85 4.61
C ALA A 69 -7.55 -8.98 3.64
N ASP A 70 -8.40 -9.18 2.65
CA ASP A 70 -8.18 -10.23 1.65
C ASP A 70 -6.88 -10.03 0.90
N LEU A 71 -6.64 -8.80 0.48
CA LEU A 71 -5.44 -8.48 -0.28
C LEU A 71 -4.21 -8.49 0.61
N ARG A 72 -4.38 -8.13 1.87
CA ARG A 72 -3.30 -8.23 2.85
C ARG A 72 -2.82 -9.68 2.96
N ARG A 73 -3.74 -10.63 3.02
CA ARG A 73 -3.39 -12.05 3.06
C ARG A 73 -2.71 -12.50 1.77
N GLU A 74 -3.22 -12.03 0.64
CA GLU A 74 -2.64 -12.35 -0.67
C GLU A 74 -1.21 -11.85 -0.77
N LEU A 75 -0.98 -10.64 -0.31
CA LEU A 75 0.36 -10.06 -0.33
C LEU A 75 1.30 -10.84 0.58
N GLY A 76 0.82 -11.24 1.76
CA GLY A 76 1.62 -12.06 2.66
C GLY A 76 2.03 -13.38 2.03
N ALA A 77 1.10 -14.03 1.33
CA ALA A 77 1.39 -15.29 0.64
C ALA A 77 2.39 -15.08 -0.50
N LEU A 78 2.24 -13.98 -1.24
CA LEU A 78 3.16 -13.66 -2.32
C LEU A 78 4.57 -13.37 -1.78
N ALA A 79 4.65 -12.62 -0.70
CA ALA A 79 5.93 -12.31 -0.07
C ALA A 79 6.65 -13.57 0.38
N LYS A 80 5.88 -14.54 0.91
CA LYS A 80 6.44 -15.81 1.32
C LYS A 80 7.02 -16.57 0.13
N LYS A 81 6.29 -16.60 -0.97
CA LYS A 81 6.77 -17.27 -2.19
C LYS A 81 8.04 -16.62 -2.72
N ILE A 82 8.09 -15.29 -2.67
CA ILE A 82 9.28 -14.56 -3.09
C ILE A 82 10.46 -14.92 -2.18
N SER A 83 10.23 -14.91 -0.88
CA SER A 83 11.26 -15.24 0.10
C SER A 83 11.82 -16.62 -0.13
N GLU A 84 10.97 -17.58 -0.45
CA GLU A 84 11.38 -18.96 -0.68
C GLU A 84 12.36 -19.10 -1.85
N LYS A 85 12.26 -18.22 -2.85
CA LYS A 85 13.20 -18.25 -3.98
C LYS A 85 14.62 -17.84 -3.59
N TYR A 86 14.74 -17.11 -2.50
CA TYR A 86 16.04 -16.59 -2.06
C TYR A 86 16.53 -17.25 -0.76
N ASP A 87 15.85 -18.28 -0.35
CA ASP A 87 16.05 -18.91 0.95
C ASP A 87 16.88 -20.20 0.86
N SER A 88 17.71 -20.34 -0.12
CA SER A 88 18.50 -21.54 -0.27
C SER A 88 19.97 -21.32 0.06
#